data_bf636927ae5456a1aa1ce15a969f0589
#
_entry.id   bf636927ae5456a1aa1ce15a969f0589
#
_cell.length_a   1.000
_cell.length_b   1.000
_cell.length_c   1.000
_cell.angle_alpha   90.00
_cell.angle_beta   90.00
_cell.angle_gamma   90.00
#
_symmetry.space_group_name_H-M   'P 1'
#
loop_
_entity.id
_entity.type
_entity.pdbx_description
1 polymer ?
#
loop_
_entity_poly.entity_id
_entity_poly.type
_entity_poly.pdbx_seq_one_letter_code
_entity_poly.pdbx_strand_id
1 'polypeptide(L)'
;MPLLTGKVAIVTASSRGIGRAVAKRLSRDGAAVAVNYISSPELAEAVVTEIIATGGNAIAVQGSVANKADVARLFDETEQKLGAIDIVVNVAGVSVFKPHLQLTDDDFEKVFAVNARGAMYVLQAAAARVKDGGRIVQFSTGGTMMPIPAGGIYAASKAAGERFAFALAKEIGHRQVTVNVISPGVTDTDGLIMPKEAIDNLIGQTPLGRLGQPGDVADVVAFLVSDDAHWVTGQNIQANGGIL
;
A
#
# COMPACT_ATOMS: atom_id res chain seq x y z
N MET A 1 1.49 -7.66 24.99
CA MET A 1 2.40 -6.71 24.32
C MET A 1 1.80 -6.38 22.97
N PRO A 2 2.03 -5.19 22.40
CA PRO A 2 1.60 -4.90 21.03
C PRO A 2 2.23 -5.89 20.06
N LEU A 3 1.47 -6.31 19.04
CA LEU A 3 1.80 -7.41 18.12
C LEU A 3 3.10 -7.19 17.29
N LEU A 4 3.50 -5.92 17.08
CA LEU A 4 4.62 -5.53 16.23
C LEU A 4 5.76 -4.85 17.01
N THR A 5 5.85 -5.08 18.32
CA THR A 5 6.89 -4.49 19.16
C THR A 5 8.28 -4.83 18.63
N GLY A 6 9.12 -3.79 18.43
CA GLY A 6 10.49 -3.94 17.92
C GLY A 6 10.59 -4.19 16.41
N LYS A 7 9.48 -4.16 15.66
CA LYS A 7 9.46 -4.24 14.21
C LYS A 7 9.65 -2.87 13.57
N VAL A 8 10.24 -2.84 12.38
CA VAL A 8 10.41 -1.65 11.56
C VAL A 8 9.62 -1.81 10.27
N ALA A 9 8.77 -0.82 9.96
CA ALA A 9 7.89 -0.83 8.80
C ALA A 9 8.15 0.36 7.88
N ILE A 10 8.17 0.10 6.56
CA ILE A 10 8.05 1.13 5.53
C ILE A 10 6.62 1.12 4.99
N VAL A 11 5.99 2.29 4.93
CA VAL A 11 4.69 2.45 4.28
C VAL A 11 4.80 3.53 3.21
N THR A 12 4.66 3.17 1.93
CA THR A 12 4.72 4.14 0.83
C THR A 12 3.42 4.94 0.72
N ALA A 13 3.51 6.18 0.22
CA ALA A 13 2.36 7.10 0.06
C ALA A 13 1.51 7.23 1.34
N SER A 14 2.15 7.38 2.50
CA SER A 14 1.50 7.28 3.80
C SER A 14 1.25 8.61 4.52
N SER A 15 1.36 9.74 3.81
CA SER A 15 1.00 11.06 4.35
C SER A 15 -0.51 11.31 4.44
N ARG A 16 -1.36 10.52 3.74
CA ARG A 16 -2.82 10.64 3.71
C ARG A 16 -3.53 9.34 3.40
N GLY A 17 -4.87 9.35 3.44
CA GLY A 17 -5.73 8.26 3.01
C GLY A 17 -5.43 6.91 3.67
N ILE A 18 -5.47 5.84 2.90
CA ILE A 18 -5.23 4.47 3.39
C ILE A 18 -3.80 4.32 3.93
N GLY A 19 -2.80 4.89 3.26
CA GLY A 19 -1.40 4.82 3.70
C GLY A 19 -1.19 5.42 5.09
N ARG A 20 -1.81 6.59 5.38
CA ARG A 20 -1.81 7.20 6.72
C ARG A 20 -2.44 6.26 7.76
N ALA A 21 -3.60 5.68 7.43
CA ALA A 21 -4.28 4.77 8.34
C ALA A 21 -3.43 3.52 8.64
N VAL A 22 -2.77 2.95 7.62
CA VAL A 22 -1.84 1.83 7.76
C VAL A 22 -0.66 2.23 8.65
N ALA A 23 0.02 3.35 8.38
CA ALA A 23 1.16 3.82 9.18
C ALA A 23 0.79 3.98 10.66
N LYS A 24 -0.34 4.62 10.94
CA LYS A 24 -0.85 4.81 12.31
C LYS A 24 -1.24 3.48 12.97
N ARG A 25 -1.84 2.56 12.21
CA ARG A 25 -2.24 1.25 12.73
C ARG A 25 -1.01 0.43 13.11
N LEU A 26 -0.01 0.31 12.23
CA LEU A 26 1.21 -0.45 12.51
C LEU A 26 1.98 0.14 13.69
N SER A 27 2.03 1.47 13.81
CA SER A 27 2.64 2.12 14.95
C SER A 27 1.89 1.85 16.26
N ARG A 28 0.56 1.92 16.27
CA ARG A 28 -0.28 1.54 17.43
C ARG A 28 -0.01 0.11 17.86
N ASP A 29 0.25 -0.79 16.91
CA ASP A 29 0.58 -2.18 17.16
C ASP A 29 2.06 -2.39 17.54
N GLY A 30 2.87 -1.31 17.67
CA GLY A 30 4.22 -1.30 18.23
C GLY A 30 5.37 -1.19 17.24
N ALA A 31 5.10 -1.06 15.94
CA ALA A 31 6.16 -0.88 14.93
C ALA A 31 6.71 0.55 14.91
N ALA A 32 8.00 0.70 14.65
CA ALA A 32 8.58 1.95 14.18
C ALA A 32 8.30 2.11 12.67
N VAL A 33 7.86 3.30 12.22
CA VAL A 33 7.30 3.47 10.89
C VAL A 33 8.00 4.57 10.09
N ALA A 34 8.48 4.24 8.88
CA ALA A 34 8.87 5.21 7.88
C ALA A 34 7.65 5.63 7.05
N VAL A 35 7.24 6.88 7.21
CA VAL A 35 6.14 7.54 6.49
C VAL A 35 6.68 8.13 5.20
N ASN A 36 6.43 7.49 4.05
CA ASN A 36 6.89 8.00 2.76
C ASN A 36 5.87 8.93 2.13
N TYR A 37 6.37 10.00 1.51
CA TYR A 37 5.58 11.00 0.79
C TYR A 37 6.33 11.55 -0.44
N ILE A 38 5.64 12.27 -1.33
CA ILE A 38 6.25 12.90 -2.52
C ILE A 38 6.28 14.43 -2.36
N SER A 39 5.13 15.09 -2.18
CA SER A 39 4.99 16.53 -2.35
C SER A 39 4.35 17.27 -1.18
N SER A 40 4.00 16.60 -0.11
CA SER A 40 3.28 17.22 1.03
C SER A 40 4.01 16.90 2.33
N PRO A 41 5.16 17.58 2.60
CA PRO A 41 5.93 17.34 3.82
C PRO A 41 5.12 17.63 5.09
N GLU A 42 4.29 18.67 5.08
CA GLU A 42 3.44 19.04 6.21
C GLU A 42 2.45 17.94 6.61
N LEU A 43 1.88 17.22 5.63
CA LEU A 43 1.00 16.09 5.91
C LEU A 43 1.77 14.88 6.45
N ALA A 44 2.97 14.63 5.95
CA ALA A 44 3.80 13.53 6.43
C ALA A 44 4.30 13.81 7.86
N GLU A 45 4.74 15.02 8.14
CA GLU A 45 5.15 15.45 9.49
C GLU A 45 3.97 15.44 10.47
N ALA A 46 2.76 15.78 10.03
CA ALA A 46 1.57 15.63 10.87
C ALA A 46 1.33 14.18 11.28
N VAL A 47 1.49 13.22 10.34
CA VAL A 47 1.38 11.79 10.66
C VAL A 47 2.46 11.34 11.64
N VAL A 48 3.70 11.77 11.45
CA VAL A 48 4.81 11.48 12.36
C VAL A 48 4.53 12.04 13.75
N THR A 49 4.08 13.30 13.84
CA THR A 49 3.71 13.94 15.11
C THR A 49 2.59 13.19 15.84
N GLU A 50 1.54 12.79 15.11
CA GLU A 50 0.45 11.99 15.69
C GLU A 50 0.93 10.64 16.24
N ILE A 51 1.84 9.97 15.52
CA ILE A 51 2.44 8.70 15.95
C ILE A 51 3.27 8.90 17.22
N ILE A 52 4.13 9.92 17.25
CA ILE A 52 4.98 10.21 18.40
C ILE A 52 4.14 10.61 19.63
N ALA A 53 3.10 11.39 19.44
CA ALA A 53 2.19 11.80 20.51
C ALA A 53 1.49 10.62 21.20
N THR A 54 1.36 9.47 20.51
CA THR A 54 0.81 8.23 21.08
C THR A 54 1.88 7.26 21.59
N GLY A 55 3.14 7.71 21.70
CA GLY A 55 4.26 6.91 22.21
C GLY A 55 4.91 6.00 21.17
N GLY A 56 4.55 6.13 19.89
CA GLY A 56 5.18 5.42 18.78
C GLY A 56 6.48 6.07 18.30
N ASN A 57 7.15 5.43 17.34
CA ASN A 57 8.35 5.94 16.68
C ASN A 57 8.11 6.03 15.17
N ALA A 58 8.37 7.19 14.57
CA ALA A 58 8.22 7.37 13.13
C ALA A 58 9.17 8.43 12.58
N ILE A 59 9.45 8.31 11.27
CA ILE A 59 10.16 9.32 10.47
C ILE A 59 9.41 9.60 9.20
N ALA A 60 9.52 10.82 8.68
CA ALA A 60 9.04 11.16 7.34
C ALA A 60 10.22 11.05 6.35
N VAL A 61 9.98 10.39 5.20
CA VAL A 61 10.99 10.23 4.14
C VAL A 61 10.37 10.62 2.79
N GLN A 62 10.91 11.67 2.17
CA GLN A 62 10.48 12.10 0.85
C GLN A 62 11.03 11.16 -0.22
N GLY A 63 10.21 10.80 -1.21
CA GLY A 63 10.67 10.05 -2.38
C GLY A 63 9.53 9.52 -3.23
N SER A 64 9.77 9.47 -4.53
CA SER A 64 8.84 8.88 -5.49
C SER A 64 9.17 7.41 -5.71
N VAL A 65 8.19 6.52 -5.61
CA VAL A 65 8.38 5.10 -5.94
C VAL A 65 8.71 4.89 -7.43
N ALA A 66 8.36 5.84 -8.31
CA ALA A 66 8.70 5.79 -9.73
C ALA A 66 10.20 6.08 -9.99
N ASN A 67 10.96 6.53 -8.99
CA ASN A 67 12.38 6.80 -9.08
C ASN A 67 13.17 5.77 -8.25
N LYS A 68 14.04 5.00 -8.90
CA LYS A 68 14.82 3.94 -8.26
C LYS A 68 15.76 4.47 -7.16
N ALA A 69 16.36 5.65 -7.36
CA ALA A 69 17.26 6.26 -6.37
C ALA A 69 16.48 6.73 -5.12
N ASP A 70 15.26 7.25 -5.31
CA ASP A 70 14.39 7.62 -4.18
C ASP A 70 13.95 6.41 -3.37
N VAL A 71 13.65 5.29 -4.05
CA VAL A 71 13.34 4.03 -3.35
C VAL A 71 14.55 3.55 -2.56
N ALA A 72 15.76 3.56 -3.15
CA ALA A 72 16.98 3.19 -2.43
C ALA A 72 17.17 4.06 -1.18
N ARG A 73 17.07 5.39 -1.32
CA ARG A 73 17.19 6.34 -0.21
C ARG A 73 16.12 6.10 0.88
N LEU A 74 14.87 5.80 0.51
CA LEU A 74 13.82 5.48 1.48
C LEU A 74 14.23 4.30 2.39
N PHE A 75 14.77 3.25 1.80
CA PHE A 75 15.24 2.09 2.55
C PHE A 75 16.48 2.42 3.38
N ASP A 76 17.47 3.15 2.80
CA ASP A 76 18.69 3.56 3.49
C ASP A 76 18.40 4.41 4.73
N GLU A 77 17.55 5.44 4.59
CA GLU A 77 17.18 6.29 5.71
C GLU A 77 16.36 5.55 6.77
N THR A 78 15.52 4.60 6.36
CA THR A 78 14.75 3.78 7.30
C THR A 78 15.70 2.93 8.13
N GLU A 79 16.63 2.20 7.51
CA GLU A 79 17.59 1.37 8.22
C GLU A 79 18.51 2.18 9.13
N GLN A 80 18.96 3.34 8.68
CA GLN A 80 19.82 4.21 9.45
C GLN A 80 19.15 4.78 10.71
N LYS A 81 17.86 5.17 10.59
CA LYS A 81 17.14 5.89 11.66
C LYS A 81 16.28 5.01 12.54
N LEU A 82 15.73 3.92 12.00
CA LEU A 82 14.80 3.03 12.70
C LEU A 82 15.33 1.61 12.90
N GLY A 83 16.33 1.20 12.13
CA GLY A 83 16.90 -0.15 12.19
C GLY A 83 16.47 -1.07 11.05
N ALA A 84 16.86 -2.33 11.13
CA ALA A 84 16.64 -3.33 10.07
C ALA A 84 15.14 -3.56 9.81
N ILE A 85 14.76 -3.58 8.53
CA ILE A 85 13.38 -3.57 8.06
C ILE A 85 12.73 -4.95 8.21
N ASP A 86 11.57 -5.00 8.85
CA ASP A 86 10.75 -6.21 9.00
C ASP A 86 9.55 -6.20 8.04
N ILE A 87 8.97 -5.02 7.75
CA ILE A 87 7.68 -4.89 7.06
C ILE A 87 7.80 -3.85 5.95
N VAL A 88 7.28 -4.19 4.76
CA VAL A 88 7.12 -3.23 3.66
C VAL A 88 5.69 -3.26 3.16
N VAL A 89 4.99 -2.12 3.21
CA VAL A 89 3.63 -1.95 2.68
C VAL A 89 3.67 -0.94 1.54
N ASN A 90 3.52 -1.43 0.31
CA ASN A 90 3.51 -0.58 -0.89
C ASN A 90 2.09 -0.14 -1.23
N VAL A 91 1.67 0.99 -0.68
CA VAL A 91 0.35 1.61 -0.91
C VAL A 91 0.34 2.48 -2.16
N ALA A 92 1.51 2.99 -2.57
CA ALA A 92 1.63 3.98 -3.64
C ALA A 92 0.87 3.59 -4.91
N GLY A 93 0.16 4.56 -5.46
CA GLY A 93 -0.57 4.39 -6.70
C GLY A 93 -1.23 5.67 -7.16
N VAL A 94 -1.42 5.77 -8.46
CA VAL A 94 -2.16 6.83 -9.14
C VAL A 94 -3.20 6.21 -10.07
N SER A 95 -4.30 6.91 -10.30
CA SER A 95 -5.36 6.45 -11.18
C SER A 95 -5.61 7.44 -12.31
N VAL A 96 -5.95 6.91 -13.45
CA VAL A 96 -6.52 7.63 -14.59
C VAL A 96 -7.76 6.87 -15.04
N PHE A 97 -8.89 7.55 -15.08
CA PHE A 97 -10.15 7.00 -15.56
C PHE A 97 -10.56 7.75 -16.83
N LYS A 98 -10.32 7.12 -17.99
CA LYS A 98 -10.67 7.64 -19.29
C LYS A 98 -11.16 6.50 -20.21
N PRO A 99 -12.16 6.74 -21.08
CA PRO A 99 -12.52 5.81 -22.15
C PRO A 99 -11.28 5.40 -22.96
N HIS A 100 -11.22 4.15 -23.38
CA HIS A 100 -10.03 3.60 -24.04
C HIS A 100 -9.56 4.42 -25.27
N LEU A 101 -10.50 4.94 -26.04
CA LEU A 101 -10.21 5.77 -27.23
C LEU A 101 -9.62 7.15 -26.89
N GLN A 102 -9.67 7.57 -25.62
CA GLN A 102 -9.16 8.88 -25.17
C GLN A 102 -7.84 8.75 -24.39
N LEU A 103 -7.33 7.54 -24.20
CA LEU A 103 -6.06 7.33 -23.53
C LEU A 103 -4.91 7.86 -24.38
N THR A 104 -3.95 8.50 -23.73
CA THR A 104 -2.74 9.03 -24.34
C THR A 104 -1.51 8.29 -23.82
N ASP A 105 -0.37 8.45 -24.53
CA ASP A 105 0.92 7.93 -24.08
C ASP A 105 1.31 8.52 -22.71
N ASP A 106 1.01 9.80 -22.48
CA ASP A 106 1.26 10.44 -21.17
C ASP A 106 0.45 9.81 -20.05
N ASP A 107 -0.83 9.43 -20.29
CA ASP A 107 -1.62 8.71 -19.32
C ASP A 107 -1.00 7.35 -19.00
N PHE A 108 -0.51 6.64 -20.02
CA PHE A 108 0.17 5.36 -19.86
C PHE A 108 1.45 5.50 -19.04
N GLU A 109 2.36 6.40 -19.45
CA GLU A 109 3.61 6.62 -18.74
C GLU A 109 3.39 7.03 -17.29
N LYS A 110 2.47 7.96 -17.02
CA LYS A 110 2.13 8.40 -15.67
C LYS A 110 1.68 7.25 -14.78
N VAL A 111 0.75 6.43 -15.26
CA VAL A 111 0.13 5.36 -14.46
C VAL A 111 1.10 4.20 -14.28
N PHE A 112 1.75 3.75 -15.36
CA PHE A 112 2.69 2.62 -15.31
C PHE A 112 3.99 2.96 -14.60
N ALA A 113 4.47 4.20 -14.66
CA ALA A 113 5.65 4.63 -13.91
C ALA A 113 5.47 4.43 -12.40
N VAL A 114 4.30 4.76 -11.85
CA VAL A 114 4.04 4.64 -10.41
C VAL A 114 3.57 3.22 -10.07
N ASN A 115 2.51 2.73 -10.72
CA ASN A 115 1.81 1.52 -10.29
C ASN A 115 2.54 0.22 -10.67
N ALA A 116 3.23 0.20 -11.81
CA ALA A 116 3.94 -1.00 -12.29
C ALA A 116 5.45 -0.90 -12.01
N ARG A 117 6.14 0.08 -12.60
CA ARG A 117 7.59 0.26 -12.42
C ARG A 117 7.94 0.58 -10.97
N GLY A 118 7.15 1.45 -10.30
CA GLY A 118 7.33 1.76 -8.89
C GLY A 118 7.10 0.55 -7.99
N ALA A 119 6.07 -0.26 -8.26
CA ALA A 119 5.86 -1.52 -7.53
C ALA A 119 7.06 -2.46 -7.70
N MET A 120 7.58 -2.61 -8.93
CA MET A 120 8.79 -3.41 -9.19
C MET A 120 9.97 -2.92 -8.34
N TYR A 121 10.25 -1.61 -8.30
CA TYR A 121 11.38 -1.07 -7.55
C TYR A 121 11.23 -1.29 -6.04
N VAL A 122 10.03 -1.06 -5.49
CA VAL A 122 9.78 -1.27 -4.06
C VAL A 122 9.88 -2.76 -3.70
N LEU A 123 9.31 -3.65 -4.51
CA LEU A 123 9.39 -5.09 -4.29
C LEU A 123 10.82 -5.63 -4.41
N GLN A 124 11.62 -5.14 -5.37
CA GLN A 124 13.04 -5.48 -5.49
C GLN A 124 13.84 -5.04 -4.26
N ALA A 125 13.63 -3.80 -3.79
CA ALA A 125 14.30 -3.30 -2.59
C ALA A 125 13.87 -4.09 -1.34
N ALA A 126 12.57 -4.39 -1.22
CA ALA A 126 12.02 -5.20 -0.13
C ALA A 126 12.62 -6.62 -0.14
N ALA A 127 12.67 -7.27 -1.30
CA ALA A 127 13.26 -8.60 -1.43
C ALA A 127 14.71 -8.68 -0.96
N ALA A 128 15.50 -7.64 -1.27
CA ALA A 128 16.91 -7.57 -0.91
C ALA A 128 17.16 -7.24 0.57
N ARG A 129 16.27 -6.47 1.22
CA ARG A 129 16.56 -5.77 2.48
C ARG A 129 15.66 -6.13 3.66
N VAL A 130 14.49 -6.71 3.41
CA VAL A 130 13.63 -7.21 4.49
C VAL A 130 14.32 -8.38 5.18
N LYS A 131 14.28 -8.41 6.52
CA LYS A 131 14.81 -9.53 7.31
C LYS A 131 14.10 -10.85 6.98
N ASP A 132 14.76 -11.97 7.25
CA ASP A 132 14.11 -13.28 7.23
C ASP A 132 12.94 -13.29 8.22
N GLY A 133 11.84 -13.91 7.85
CA GLY A 133 10.59 -13.85 8.58
C GLY A 133 9.80 -12.54 8.38
N GLY A 134 10.23 -11.65 7.48
CA GLY A 134 9.58 -10.38 7.21
C GLY A 134 8.25 -10.47 6.47
N ARG A 135 7.60 -9.33 6.25
CA ARG A 135 6.25 -9.22 5.65
C ARG A 135 6.22 -8.16 4.56
N ILE A 136 5.71 -8.50 3.40
CA ILE A 136 5.56 -7.58 2.26
C ILE A 136 4.09 -7.57 1.82
N VAL A 137 3.49 -6.37 1.72
CA VAL A 137 2.12 -6.19 1.25
C VAL A 137 2.11 -5.21 0.08
N GLN A 138 1.63 -5.66 -1.08
CA GLN A 138 1.45 -4.87 -2.29
C GLN A 138 -0.02 -4.45 -2.41
N PHE A 139 -0.28 -3.16 -2.64
CA PHE A 139 -1.65 -2.68 -2.89
C PHE A 139 -2.04 -2.82 -4.35
N SER A 140 -3.20 -3.43 -4.58
CA SER A 140 -3.88 -3.53 -5.86
C SER A 140 -5.24 -2.81 -5.82
N THR A 141 -6.22 -3.34 -6.52
CA THR A 141 -7.60 -2.81 -6.63
C THR A 141 -8.54 -3.94 -7.02
N GLY A 142 -9.80 -3.87 -6.62
CA GLY A 142 -10.86 -4.73 -7.12
C GLY A 142 -11.04 -4.68 -8.65
N GLY A 143 -10.61 -3.58 -9.28
CA GLY A 143 -10.65 -3.41 -10.73
C GLY A 143 -9.80 -4.41 -11.53
N THR A 144 -8.90 -5.16 -10.91
CA THR A 144 -8.16 -6.25 -11.57
C THR A 144 -9.00 -7.52 -11.72
N MET A 145 -10.05 -7.65 -10.95
CA MET A 145 -10.97 -8.82 -10.97
C MET A 145 -12.29 -8.48 -11.66
N MET A 146 -12.78 -7.26 -11.49
CA MET A 146 -14.02 -6.79 -12.10
C MET A 146 -13.73 -5.65 -13.10
N PRO A 147 -14.20 -5.77 -14.36
CA PRO A 147 -14.03 -4.71 -15.35
C PRO A 147 -14.71 -3.41 -14.90
N ILE A 148 -13.93 -2.32 -14.86
CA ILE A 148 -14.43 -0.98 -14.58
C ILE A 148 -14.38 -0.16 -15.88
N PRO A 149 -15.52 0.33 -16.40
CA PRO A 149 -15.51 1.23 -17.54
C PRO A 149 -14.56 2.41 -17.29
N ALA A 150 -13.80 2.78 -18.31
CA ALA A 150 -12.75 3.81 -18.25
C ALA A 150 -11.57 3.51 -17.30
N GLY A 151 -11.58 2.41 -16.55
CA GLY A 151 -10.53 2.03 -15.59
C GLY A 151 -9.47 1.07 -16.13
N GLY A 152 -9.51 0.73 -17.43
CA GLY A 152 -8.67 -0.33 -18.01
C GLY A 152 -7.16 -0.11 -17.79
N ILE A 153 -6.65 1.09 -18.04
CA ILE A 153 -5.22 1.41 -17.85
C ILE A 153 -4.80 1.31 -16.38
N TYR A 154 -5.65 1.78 -15.47
CA TYR A 154 -5.41 1.69 -14.04
C TYR A 154 -5.37 0.23 -13.58
N ALA A 155 -6.39 -0.55 -13.94
CA ALA A 155 -6.47 -1.97 -13.60
C ALA A 155 -5.28 -2.76 -14.15
N ALA A 156 -4.90 -2.55 -15.42
CA ALA A 156 -3.74 -3.18 -16.05
C ALA A 156 -2.44 -2.88 -15.30
N SER A 157 -2.22 -1.62 -14.91
CA SER A 157 -1.02 -1.22 -14.17
C SER A 157 -0.95 -1.83 -12.76
N LYS A 158 -2.08 -1.98 -12.08
CA LYS A 158 -2.17 -2.65 -10.77
C LYS A 158 -2.00 -4.16 -10.89
N ALA A 159 -2.56 -4.79 -11.93
CA ALA A 159 -2.34 -6.21 -12.23
C ALA A 159 -0.87 -6.56 -12.43
N ALA A 160 -0.06 -5.66 -13.03
CA ALA A 160 1.39 -5.85 -13.12
C ALA A 160 2.03 -5.98 -11.73
N GLY A 161 1.68 -5.10 -10.78
CA GLY A 161 2.16 -5.17 -9.39
C GLY A 161 1.76 -6.47 -8.67
N GLU A 162 0.55 -6.98 -8.93
CA GLU A 162 0.11 -8.29 -8.41
C GLU A 162 1.01 -9.42 -8.90
N ARG A 163 1.29 -9.46 -10.20
CA ARG A 163 2.13 -10.51 -10.79
C ARG A 163 3.55 -10.49 -10.24
N PHE A 164 4.13 -9.30 -10.05
CA PHE A 164 5.43 -9.18 -9.38
C PHE A 164 5.39 -9.72 -7.95
N ALA A 165 4.36 -9.36 -7.17
CA ALA A 165 4.22 -9.85 -5.79
C ALA A 165 4.04 -11.36 -5.72
N PHE A 166 3.24 -11.98 -6.60
CA PHE A 166 3.04 -13.42 -6.63
C PHE A 166 4.30 -14.20 -7.03
N ALA A 167 5.07 -13.68 -8.00
CA ALA A 167 6.36 -14.27 -8.34
C ALA A 167 7.33 -14.17 -7.16
N LEU A 168 7.45 -12.99 -6.56
CA LEU A 168 8.32 -12.74 -5.43
C LEU A 168 8.01 -13.65 -4.23
N ALA A 169 6.72 -13.90 -3.96
CA ALA A 169 6.31 -14.83 -2.89
C ALA A 169 6.93 -16.24 -3.05
N LYS A 170 7.09 -16.70 -4.29
CA LYS A 170 7.73 -17.98 -4.60
C LYS A 170 9.26 -17.92 -4.48
N GLU A 171 9.85 -16.79 -4.90
CA GLU A 171 11.29 -16.62 -4.95
C GLU A 171 11.92 -16.54 -3.55
N ILE A 172 11.28 -15.81 -2.61
CA ILE A 172 11.85 -15.55 -1.28
C ILE A 172 11.16 -16.31 -0.13
N GLY A 173 10.22 -17.19 -0.44
CA GLY A 173 9.52 -17.98 0.59
C GLY A 173 10.45 -18.84 1.45
N HIS A 174 11.60 -19.27 0.92
CA HIS A 174 12.64 -20.00 1.66
C HIS A 174 13.22 -19.18 2.83
N ARG A 175 13.11 -17.85 2.82
CA ARG A 175 13.48 -16.94 3.90
C ARG A 175 12.35 -16.73 4.92
N GLN A 176 11.26 -17.47 4.84
CA GLN A 176 10.05 -17.29 5.66
C GLN A 176 9.43 -15.88 5.52
N VAL A 177 9.70 -15.19 4.41
CA VAL A 177 9.10 -13.90 4.08
C VAL A 177 7.77 -14.15 3.38
N THR A 178 6.69 -13.56 3.88
CA THR A 178 5.40 -13.59 3.19
C THR A 178 5.23 -12.37 2.29
N VAL A 179 4.68 -12.59 1.10
CA VAL A 179 4.36 -11.52 0.14
C VAL A 179 2.91 -11.68 -0.27
N ASN A 180 2.07 -10.71 0.08
CA ASN A 180 0.65 -10.74 -0.24
C ASN A 180 0.21 -9.46 -0.94
N VAL A 181 -0.91 -9.55 -1.62
CA VAL A 181 -1.60 -8.44 -2.26
C VAL A 181 -2.85 -8.13 -1.46
N ILE A 182 -3.20 -6.86 -1.34
CA ILE A 182 -4.50 -6.41 -0.84
C ILE A 182 -5.20 -5.59 -1.92
N SER A 183 -6.48 -5.90 -2.16
CA SER A 183 -7.35 -5.20 -3.11
C SER A 183 -8.48 -4.50 -2.35
N PRO A 184 -8.32 -3.20 -2.03
CA PRO A 184 -9.38 -2.43 -1.40
C PRO A 184 -10.59 -2.24 -2.33
N GLY A 185 -11.76 -2.16 -1.73
CA GLY A 185 -12.95 -1.59 -2.36
C GLY A 185 -12.86 -0.06 -2.41
N VAL A 186 -13.96 0.57 -2.84
CA VAL A 186 -14.05 2.03 -2.81
C VAL A 186 -14.01 2.49 -1.35
N THR A 187 -12.99 3.26 -1.05
CA THR A 187 -12.65 3.69 0.31
C THR A 187 -12.80 5.20 0.42
N ASP A 188 -13.47 5.66 1.46
CA ASP A 188 -13.68 7.07 1.78
C ASP A 188 -12.35 7.69 2.21
N THR A 189 -11.73 8.43 1.31
CA THR A 189 -10.43 9.08 1.49
C THR A 189 -10.49 10.51 0.94
N ASP A 190 -9.57 11.36 1.36
CA ASP A 190 -9.42 12.72 0.84
C ASP A 190 -9.23 12.77 -0.69
N GLY A 191 -8.85 11.67 -1.30
CA GLY A 191 -8.66 11.53 -2.75
C GLY A 191 -9.87 10.98 -3.51
N LEU A 192 -10.96 10.65 -2.81
CA LEU A 192 -12.17 10.14 -3.46
C LEU A 192 -13.00 11.30 -4.02
N ILE A 193 -12.86 11.54 -5.32
CA ILE A 193 -13.62 12.57 -6.03
C ILE A 193 -14.63 11.87 -6.94
N MET A 194 -15.87 11.74 -6.47
CA MET A 194 -16.96 11.11 -7.22
C MET A 194 -18.28 11.85 -6.97
N PRO A 195 -19.21 11.91 -7.97
CA PRO A 195 -20.56 12.40 -7.74
C PRO A 195 -21.28 11.56 -6.68
N LYS A 196 -22.14 12.23 -5.89
CA LYS A 196 -22.91 11.56 -4.81
C LYS A 196 -23.70 10.33 -5.32
N GLU A 197 -24.34 10.44 -6.47
CA GLU A 197 -25.10 9.34 -7.08
C GLU A 197 -24.25 8.10 -7.39
N ALA A 198 -22.99 8.31 -7.83
CA ALA A 198 -22.05 7.22 -8.05
C ALA A 198 -21.63 6.57 -6.74
N ILE A 199 -21.43 7.37 -5.68
CA ILE A 199 -21.16 6.86 -4.33
C ILE A 199 -22.35 6.04 -3.81
N ASP A 200 -23.56 6.58 -3.89
CA ASP A 200 -24.79 5.89 -3.43
C ASP A 200 -25.00 4.57 -4.18
N ASN A 201 -24.70 4.53 -5.49
CA ASN A 201 -24.75 3.30 -6.30
C ASN A 201 -23.72 2.26 -5.82
N LEU A 202 -22.48 2.67 -5.55
CA LEU A 202 -21.43 1.77 -5.04
C LEU A 202 -21.78 1.23 -3.64
N ILE A 203 -22.35 2.06 -2.78
CA ILE A 203 -22.87 1.64 -1.47
C ILE A 203 -23.96 0.59 -1.65
N GLY A 204 -24.90 0.81 -2.58
CA GLY A 204 -25.99 -0.13 -2.87
C GLY A 204 -25.50 -1.49 -3.41
N GLN A 205 -24.36 -1.51 -4.10
CA GLN A 205 -23.73 -2.73 -4.59
C GLN A 205 -22.82 -3.41 -3.55
N THR A 206 -22.47 -2.71 -2.46
CA THR A 206 -21.61 -3.25 -1.42
C THR A 206 -22.44 -4.00 -0.37
N PRO A 207 -22.30 -5.31 -0.19
CA PRO A 207 -23.09 -6.09 0.78
C PRO A 207 -23.05 -5.55 2.20
N LEU A 208 -21.92 -4.95 2.63
CA LEU A 208 -21.82 -4.31 3.95
C LEU A 208 -22.48 -2.92 4.02
N GLY A 209 -23.11 -2.43 2.95
CA GLY A 209 -23.99 -1.25 2.91
C GLY A 209 -23.29 0.08 3.16
N ARG A 210 -21.97 0.18 2.95
CA ARG A 210 -21.21 1.42 3.13
C ARG A 210 -19.94 1.44 2.29
N LEU A 211 -19.35 2.62 2.13
CA LEU A 211 -17.96 2.72 1.68
C LEU A 211 -17.01 2.12 2.72
N GLY A 212 -15.90 1.58 2.25
CA GLY A 212 -14.77 1.24 3.12
C GLY A 212 -14.22 2.50 3.80
N GLN A 213 -13.74 2.36 5.02
CA GLN A 213 -12.95 3.39 5.68
C GLN A 213 -11.46 3.03 5.60
N PRO A 214 -10.54 3.99 5.61
CA PRO A 214 -9.10 3.69 5.63
C PRO A 214 -8.69 2.70 6.73
N GLY A 215 -9.37 2.75 7.88
CA GLY A 215 -9.18 1.81 8.98
C GLY A 215 -9.53 0.37 8.65
N ASP A 216 -10.60 0.13 7.87
CA ASP A 216 -10.99 -1.23 7.47
C ASP A 216 -9.86 -1.93 6.70
N VAL A 217 -9.19 -1.19 5.81
CA VAL A 217 -8.07 -1.70 5.02
C VAL A 217 -6.82 -1.85 5.89
N ALA A 218 -6.56 -0.89 6.78
CA ALA A 218 -5.42 -0.93 7.69
C ALA A 218 -5.49 -2.13 8.66
N ASP A 219 -6.68 -2.54 9.07
CA ASP A 219 -6.89 -3.70 9.93
C ASP A 219 -6.51 -5.01 9.22
N VAL A 220 -6.86 -5.15 7.94
CA VAL A 220 -6.43 -6.30 7.12
C VAL A 220 -4.92 -6.31 6.90
N VAL A 221 -4.31 -5.14 6.64
CA VAL A 221 -2.85 -5.03 6.54
C VAL A 221 -2.18 -5.45 7.85
N ALA A 222 -2.69 -4.99 9.01
CA ALA A 222 -2.15 -5.35 10.31
C ALA A 222 -2.20 -6.87 10.57
N PHE A 223 -3.27 -7.55 10.16
CA PHE A 223 -3.33 -9.00 10.18
C PHE A 223 -2.25 -9.62 9.27
N LEU A 224 -2.16 -9.19 8.01
CA LEU A 224 -1.21 -9.76 7.04
C LEU A 224 0.26 -9.62 7.44
N VAL A 225 0.59 -8.60 8.24
CA VAL A 225 1.97 -8.37 8.70
C VAL A 225 2.25 -8.94 10.10
N SER A 226 1.24 -9.49 10.76
CA SER A 226 1.38 -10.14 12.06
C SER A 226 1.90 -11.58 11.95
N ASP A 227 2.21 -12.17 13.09
CA ASP A 227 2.60 -13.58 13.17
C ASP A 227 1.41 -14.52 12.91
N ASP A 228 0.18 -14.07 13.12
CA ASP A 228 -1.04 -14.86 12.84
C ASP A 228 -1.20 -15.16 11.34
N ALA A 229 -0.59 -14.35 10.45
CA ALA A 229 -0.62 -14.54 9.00
C ALA A 229 0.62 -15.28 8.45
N HIS A 230 1.45 -15.93 9.29
CA HIS A 230 2.71 -16.54 8.87
C HIS A 230 2.56 -17.62 7.78
N TRP A 231 1.38 -18.23 7.65
CA TRP A 231 1.07 -19.22 6.61
C TRP A 231 0.32 -18.67 5.40
N VAL A 232 0.13 -17.33 5.34
CA VAL A 232 -0.55 -16.64 4.24
C VAL A 232 0.50 -15.96 3.37
N THR A 233 0.74 -16.49 2.15
CA THR A 233 1.66 -15.90 1.17
C THR A 233 1.17 -16.14 -0.26
N GLY A 234 1.48 -15.24 -1.18
CA GLY A 234 1.06 -15.32 -2.58
C GLY A 234 -0.46 -15.14 -2.78
N GLN A 235 -1.16 -14.49 -1.84
CA GLN A 235 -2.60 -14.30 -1.90
C GLN A 235 -2.96 -12.86 -2.30
N ASN A 236 -4.12 -12.68 -2.94
CA ASN A 236 -4.78 -11.40 -3.11
C ASN A 236 -6.01 -11.35 -2.20
N ILE A 237 -5.92 -10.59 -1.12
CA ILE A 237 -7.00 -10.44 -0.14
C ILE A 237 -7.90 -9.28 -0.55
N GLN A 238 -9.19 -9.59 -0.74
CA GLN A 238 -10.20 -8.59 -1.08
C GLN A 238 -10.71 -7.91 0.20
N ALA A 239 -10.35 -6.64 0.41
CA ALA A 239 -10.83 -5.81 1.51
C ALA A 239 -11.84 -4.78 0.97
N ASN A 240 -13.01 -5.25 0.52
CA ASN A 240 -13.91 -4.49 -0.34
C ASN A 240 -15.39 -4.52 0.06
N GLY A 241 -15.71 -5.02 1.25
CA GLY A 241 -17.07 -5.09 1.75
C GLY A 241 -17.99 -6.06 0.98
N GLY A 242 -17.40 -6.93 0.15
CA GLY A 242 -18.14 -7.94 -0.63
C GLY A 242 -18.65 -7.44 -1.98
N ILE A 243 -18.20 -6.29 -2.48
CA ILE A 243 -18.67 -5.72 -3.77
C ILE A 243 -18.23 -6.55 -4.99
N LEU A 244 -17.28 -7.47 -4.83
CA LEU A 244 -16.81 -8.40 -5.86
C LEU A 244 -17.17 -9.84 -5.53
#